data_602507e472f3d4d17224de7021529482
#
_entry.id   602507e472f3d4d17224de7021529482
#
_cell.length_a   1.000
_cell.length_b   1.000
_cell.length_c   1.000
_cell.angle_alpha   90.00
_cell.angle_beta   90.00
_cell.angle_gamma   90.00
#
_symmetry.space_group_name_H-M   'P 1'
#
loop_
_entity.id
_entity.type
_entity.pdbx_description
1 polymer ?
#
loop_
_entity_poly.entity_id
_entity_poly.type
_entity_poly.pdbx_seq_one_letter_code
_entity_poly.pdbx_strand_id
1 'polypeptide(L)'
;MINPTRRLFLKQVALTGTAFYVPRMSIAQQNWQVETVAGTGVAGYEFEGRDGLIANETPVNNPYGVVVGPGDNLYFCEVDTGRTRKLNLTTNRLTTIAGNGEKGFTSESRNPLQTSFNAPHEIRWDEQGNLYIVERDSHSVRRIAARTGLVTTLAGNGEPGDSGDGRPAVLAQLNRPHSIAFDSDGNLLICDIGNHRLRIVDRESGFIRTLSGTGERTQTPDNAPLEGTPLLGPRSIDTDPDGNAYLVLREGNAIYQIDVKGNRLQRIAGTGEQGYTGDGGPAIDCTFNGPKGIAYSRQDHSLYIVDTENHVIRRLALSTGIIQTVLGNGERGNGSDGNPLNCETDRPHGVCVHEGIVYVTDSESHRIRAISGLM
;
A
#
# COMPACT_ATOMS: atom_id res chain seq x y z
N MET A 1 -0.50 -74.42 -48.22
CA MET A 1 0.66 -74.13 -49.04
C MET A 1 0.90 -72.61 -48.93
N ILE A 2 1.65 -72.28 -48.14
CA ILE A 2 2.64 -71.34 -47.69
C ILE A 2 2.59 -70.00 -48.39
N ASN A 3 2.24 -68.98 -47.56
CA ASN A 3 2.29 -67.59 -47.87
C ASN A 3 3.51 -66.92 -47.21
N PRO A 4 4.32 -66.13 -47.87
CA PRO A 4 5.44 -65.41 -47.22
C PRO A 4 5.10 -63.99 -46.83
N THR A 5 5.56 -63.70 -45.65
CA THR A 5 5.72 -62.52 -44.87
C THR A 5 6.01 -61.22 -45.63
N ARG A 6 5.23 -60.15 -45.32
CA ARG A 6 5.56 -58.74 -45.58
C ARG A 6 6.21 -58.14 -44.36
N ARG A 7 7.48 -57.79 -44.45
CA ARG A 7 8.19 -56.93 -43.51
C ARG A 7 7.81 -55.46 -43.78
N LEU A 8 7.21 -54.81 -42.79
CA LEU A 8 6.99 -53.35 -42.77
C LEU A 8 8.28 -52.69 -42.24
N PHE A 9 8.90 -51.81 -43.04
CA PHE A 9 9.98 -50.93 -42.63
C PHE A 9 9.37 -49.71 -41.91
N LEU A 10 9.53 -49.60 -40.59
CA LEU A 10 9.32 -48.37 -39.86
C LEU A 10 10.53 -47.43 -40.07
N LYS A 11 10.32 -46.36 -40.81
CA LYS A 11 11.28 -45.23 -40.83
C LYS A 11 11.17 -44.47 -39.54
N GLN A 12 12.23 -44.50 -38.71
CA GLN A 12 12.41 -43.58 -37.60
C GLN A 12 12.63 -42.18 -38.18
N VAL A 13 11.70 -41.27 -37.91
CA VAL A 13 11.89 -39.81 -38.09
C VAL A 13 12.55 -39.31 -36.82
N ALA A 14 13.82 -38.98 -36.89
CA ALA A 14 14.52 -38.29 -35.84
C ALA A 14 13.99 -36.84 -35.76
N LEU A 15 13.21 -36.50 -34.72
CA LEU A 15 12.94 -35.12 -34.37
C LEU A 15 14.20 -34.51 -33.79
N THR A 16 14.90 -33.71 -34.55
CA THR A 16 15.94 -32.81 -34.03
C THR A 16 15.21 -31.66 -33.26
N GLY A 17 15.08 -31.81 -31.98
CA GLY A 17 14.64 -30.73 -31.09
C GLY A 17 15.69 -29.61 -31.08
N THR A 18 15.47 -28.52 -31.78
CA THR A 18 16.19 -27.28 -31.58
C THR A 18 15.73 -26.75 -30.21
N ALA A 19 16.56 -26.98 -29.20
CA ALA A 19 16.42 -26.26 -27.92
C ALA A 19 16.59 -24.78 -28.22
N PHE A 20 15.53 -24.01 -28.12
CA PHE A 20 15.62 -22.57 -28.10
C PHE A 20 16.39 -22.17 -26.82
N TYR A 21 17.65 -21.84 -27.01
CA TYR A 21 18.43 -21.19 -25.97
C TYR A 21 17.85 -19.78 -25.78
N VAL A 22 16.98 -19.64 -24.78
CA VAL A 22 16.59 -18.32 -24.27
C VAL A 22 17.82 -17.82 -23.52
N PRO A 23 18.52 -16.79 -24.01
CA PRO A 23 19.64 -16.25 -23.24
C PRO A 23 19.07 -15.82 -21.88
N ARG A 24 19.55 -16.41 -20.79
CA ARG A 24 19.42 -15.80 -19.48
C ARG A 24 20.04 -14.41 -19.63
N MET A 25 19.20 -13.38 -19.68
CA MET A 25 19.67 -12.02 -19.52
C MET A 25 20.52 -12.06 -18.24
N SER A 26 21.81 -11.78 -18.39
CA SER A 26 22.65 -11.51 -17.24
C SER A 26 21.94 -10.42 -16.49
N ILE A 27 21.50 -10.69 -15.26
CA ILE A 27 21.05 -9.67 -14.33
C ILE A 27 22.26 -8.73 -14.25
N ALA A 28 22.20 -7.60 -14.95
CA ALA A 28 23.14 -6.52 -14.75
C ALA A 28 23.20 -6.36 -13.24
N GLN A 29 24.39 -6.30 -12.68
CA GLN A 29 24.62 -6.23 -11.26
C GLN A 29 23.87 -4.99 -10.77
N GLN A 30 22.64 -5.20 -10.25
CA GLN A 30 21.73 -4.15 -9.85
C GLN A 30 22.36 -3.52 -8.60
N ASN A 31 22.78 -2.28 -8.69
CA ASN A 31 23.36 -1.52 -7.57
C ASN A 31 22.26 -1.06 -6.61
N TRP A 32 21.26 -1.90 -6.38
CA TRP A 32 20.20 -1.61 -5.42
C TRP A 32 20.74 -1.65 -4.01
N GLN A 33 20.40 -0.66 -3.23
CA GLN A 33 20.78 -0.55 -1.84
C GLN A 33 19.54 -0.29 -0.99
N VAL A 34 19.47 -0.95 0.16
CA VAL A 34 18.51 -0.62 1.21
C VAL A 34 19.26 -0.02 2.40
N GLU A 35 18.70 1.05 2.96
CA GLU A 35 19.20 1.70 4.17
C GLU A 35 18.06 2.02 5.14
N THR A 36 18.37 2.05 6.43
CA THR A 36 17.46 2.48 7.48
C THR A 36 17.54 4.00 7.63
N VAL A 37 16.44 4.69 7.31
CA VAL A 37 16.36 6.17 7.38
C VAL A 37 15.69 6.66 8.66
N ALA A 38 14.93 5.81 9.37
CA ALA A 38 14.40 6.11 10.71
C ALA A 38 14.17 4.81 11.49
N GLY A 39 14.26 4.91 12.81
CA GLY A 39 14.05 3.76 13.70
C GLY A 39 15.33 2.98 13.98
N THR A 40 15.40 2.40 15.18
CA THR A 40 16.56 1.63 15.66
C THR A 40 16.36 0.11 15.55
N GLY A 41 15.17 -0.33 15.18
CA GLY A 41 14.77 -1.75 15.25
C GLY A 41 14.20 -2.16 16.62
N VAL A 42 13.99 -1.20 17.50
CA VAL A 42 13.37 -1.40 18.81
C VAL A 42 12.16 -0.51 18.93
N ALA A 43 11.02 -1.07 19.35
CA ALA A 43 9.81 -0.31 19.60
C ALA A 43 10.04 0.74 20.70
N GLY A 44 9.60 1.97 20.46
CA GLY A 44 9.72 2.99 21.47
C GLY A 44 9.31 4.37 20.98
N TYR A 45 9.40 5.32 21.92
CA TYR A 45 9.21 6.74 21.68
C TYR A 45 10.15 7.51 22.60
N GLU A 46 10.87 8.45 22.02
CA GLU A 46 11.66 9.40 22.78
C GLU A 46 11.06 10.80 22.68
N PHE A 47 11.07 11.52 23.79
CA PHE A 47 10.61 12.90 23.80
C PHE A 47 11.61 13.78 23.03
N GLU A 48 11.09 14.45 22.02
CA GLU A 48 11.89 15.33 21.16
C GLU A 48 11.93 16.77 21.68
N GLY A 49 13.11 17.37 21.61
CA GLY A 49 13.26 18.80 21.80
C GLY A 49 12.82 19.59 20.54
N ARG A 50 13.02 20.91 20.57
CA ARG A 50 12.62 21.81 19.48
C ARG A 50 13.21 21.44 18.11
N ASP A 51 14.43 20.91 18.09
CA ASP A 51 15.18 20.62 16.85
C ASP A 51 14.97 19.19 16.34
N GLY A 52 14.15 18.40 17.02
CA GLY A 52 13.91 16.98 16.70
C GLY A 52 15.10 16.08 17.09
N LEU A 53 14.92 14.78 16.88
CA LEU A 53 15.90 13.72 17.15
C LEU A 53 16.56 13.25 15.86
N ILE A 54 17.74 12.61 15.94
CA ILE A 54 18.37 11.95 14.79
C ILE A 54 17.54 10.70 14.44
N ALA A 55 17.02 10.63 13.23
CA ALA A 55 15.95 9.70 12.89
C ALA A 55 16.36 8.22 12.98
N ASN A 56 17.52 7.85 12.48
CA ASN A 56 18.03 6.48 12.51
C ASN A 56 18.68 6.07 13.85
N GLU A 57 18.74 7.00 14.81
CA GLU A 57 19.17 6.75 16.20
C GLU A 57 17.98 6.78 17.18
N THR A 58 16.79 7.12 16.69
CA THR A 58 15.57 7.29 17.49
C THR A 58 14.64 6.10 17.30
N PRO A 59 14.13 5.47 18.38
CA PRO A 59 13.10 4.45 18.27
C PRO A 59 11.84 4.97 17.58
N VAL A 60 11.23 4.15 16.73
CA VAL A 60 9.89 4.33 16.20
C VAL A 60 9.03 3.14 16.60
N ASN A 61 7.70 3.27 16.56
CA ASN A 61 6.85 2.21 17.05
C ASN A 61 5.79 1.82 16.03
N ASN A 62 5.99 0.64 15.43
CA ASN A 62 5.06 0.01 14.51
C ASN A 62 4.57 1.02 13.43
N PRO A 63 5.48 1.53 12.56
CA PRO A 63 5.12 2.50 11.53
C PRO A 63 4.28 1.84 10.43
N TYR A 64 3.22 2.54 9.98
CA TYR A 64 2.30 2.03 8.94
C TYR A 64 2.30 2.92 7.71
N GLY A 65 1.27 3.75 7.51
CA GLY A 65 1.18 4.60 6.34
C GLY A 65 2.36 5.56 6.24
N VAL A 66 2.94 5.68 5.05
CA VAL A 66 4.08 6.55 4.74
C VAL A 66 3.82 7.32 3.45
N VAL A 67 4.17 8.59 3.44
CA VAL A 67 4.00 9.47 2.27
C VAL A 67 5.03 10.59 2.29
N VAL A 68 5.44 11.05 1.12
CA VAL A 68 6.16 12.32 1.00
C VAL A 68 5.15 13.46 0.95
N GLY A 69 5.44 14.53 1.65
CA GLY A 69 4.56 15.68 1.77
C GLY A 69 5.31 17.01 1.71
N PRO A 70 4.73 18.09 2.22
CA PRO A 70 5.28 19.44 2.07
C PRO A 70 6.75 19.56 2.47
N GLY A 71 7.55 20.20 1.58
CA GLY A 71 8.99 20.44 1.78
C GLY A 71 9.85 19.20 1.61
N ASP A 72 9.40 18.23 0.79
CA ASP A 72 10.11 16.98 0.48
C ASP A 72 10.51 16.21 1.76
N ASN A 73 9.65 16.27 2.77
CA ASN A 73 9.80 15.50 3.97
C ASN A 73 9.01 14.20 3.88
N LEU A 74 9.51 13.16 4.54
CA LEU A 74 8.78 11.91 4.71
C LEU A 74 7.90 12.00 5.95
N TYR A 75 6.65 11.57 5.81
CA TYR A 75 5.68 11.51 6.90
C TYR A 75 5.20 10.09 7.07
N PHE A 76 5.03 9.64 8.32
CA PHE A 76 4.49 8.31 8.61
C PHE A 76 3.69 8.32 9.91
N CYS A 77 2.77 7.36 10.03
CA CYS A 77 2.01 7.17 11.26
C CYS A 77 2.53 5.97 12.06
N GLU A 78 2.45 6.09 13.38
CA GLU A 78 2.77 5.03 14.34
C GLU A 78 1.47 4.55 15.00
N VAL A 79 1.06 3.31 14.64
CA VAL A 79 -0.24 2.74 15.05
C VAL A 79 -0.36 2.60 16.56
N ASP A 80 0.71 2.16 17.22
CA ASP A 80 0.67 1.84 18.65
C ASP A 80 0.78 3.07 19.55
N THR A 81 1.43 4.13 19.06
CA THR A 81 1.58 5.39 19.83
C THR A 81 0.58 6.47 19.45
N GLY A 82 -0.26 6.23 18.42
CA GLY A 82 -1.23 7.24 17.96
C GLY A 82 -0.58 8.52 17.45
N ARG A 83 0.64 8.44 16.89
CA ARG A 83 1.40 9.62 16.42
C ARG A 83 1.58 9.64 14.93
N THR A 84 1.71 10.85 14.38
CA THR A 84 2.21 11.08 13.02
C THR A 84 3.55 11.80 13.13
N ARG A 85 4.55 11.22 12.49
CA ARG A 85 5.93 11.69 12.53
C ARG A 85 6.31 12.31 11.20
N LYS A 86 7.27 13.23 11.25
CA LYS A 86 7.90 13.87 10.10
C LYS A 86 9.40 13.62 10.18
N LEU A 87 9.96 13.02 9.13
CA LEU A 87 11.38 12.90 8.88
C LEU A 87 11.81 13.95 7.84
N ASN A 88 12.68 14.85 8.22
CA ASN A 88 13.32 15.76 7.28
C ASN A 88 14.47 15.00 6.58
N LEU A 89 14.30 14.72 5.29
CA LEU A 89 15.24 13.92 4.50
C LEU A 89 16.61 14.59 4.30
N THR A 90 16.67 15.93 4.38
CA THR A 90 17.94 16.68 4.24
C THR A 90 18.74 16.71 5.54
N THR A 91 18.06 16.88 6.68
CA THR A 91 18.74 17.07 7.98
C THR A 91 18.76 15.81 8.85
N ASN A 92 18.12 14.74 8.40
CA ASN A 92 17.91 13.49 9.16
C ASN A 92 17.29 13.73 10.54
N ARG A 93 16.33 14.68 10.63
CA ARG A 93 15.65 15.00 11.88
C ARG A 93 14.22 14.48 11.89
N LEU A 94 13.89 13.76 12.96
CA LEU A 94 12.58 13.20 13.24
C LEU A 94 11.82 14.05 14.24
N THR A 95 10.59 14.45 13.91
CA THR A 95 9.71 15.24 14.78
C THR A 95 8.28 14.67 14.76
N THR A 96 7.54 14.88 15.85
CA THR A 96 6.09 14.60 15.90
C THR A 96 5.32 15.82 15.39
N ILE A 97 4.34 15.59 14.53
CA ILE A 97 3.49 16.66 13.99
C ILE A 97 2.04 16.54 14.44
N ALA A 98 1.60 15.35 14.85
CA ALA A 98 0.28 15.09 15.40
C ALA A 98 0.30 13.87 16.33
N GLY A 99 -0.63 13.86 17.28
CA GLY A 99 -0.75 12.79 18.29
C GLY A 99 -0.04 13.09 19.61
N ASN A 100 -0.77 12.93 20.71
CA ASN A 100 -0.25 13.10 22.07
C ASN A 100 0.29 11.80 22.68
N GLY A 101 0.12 10.67 21.98
CA GLY A 101 0.52 9.33 22.45
C GLY A 101 -0.55 8.58 23.22
N GLU A 102 -1.69 9.20 23.47
CA GLU A 102 -2.85 8.56 24.09
C GLU A 102 -3.78 8.03 22.99
N LYS A 103 -4.27 6.81 23.16
CA LYS A 103 -5.30 6.24 22.29
C LYS A 103 -6.65 6.82 22.66
N GLY A 104 -7.37 7.32 21.68
CA GLY A 104 -8.68 7.89 21.92
C GLY A 104 -9.21 8.64 20.70
N PHE A 105 -10.42 9.16 20.84
CA PHE A 105 -11.09 9.97 19.84
C PHE A 105 -11.35 11.38 20.37
N THR A 106 -10.69 12.38 19.78
CA THR A 106 -10.95 13.79 20.05
C THR A 106 -11.71 14.36 18.85
N SER A 107 -12.97 14.71 19.00
CA SER A 107 -13.86 15.11 17.89
C SER A 107 -13.32 16.33 17.11
N GLU A 108 -12.80 17.32 17.82
CA GLU A 108 -12.18 18.52 17.25
C GLU A 108 -11.05 19.01 18.16
N SER A 109 -9.96 19.49 17.60
CA SER A 109 -8.83 20.06 18.35
C SER A 109 -8.14 21.15 17.53
N ARG A 110 -7.67 22.20 18.20
CA ARG A 110 -6.86 23.26 17.58
C ARG A 110 -5.37 23.03 17.68
N ASN A 111 -4.98 21.95 18.35
CA ASN A 111 -3.57 21.57 18.47
C ASN A 111 -3.40 20.09 18.12
N PRO A 112 -2.84 19.78 16.94
CA PRO A 112 -2.60 18.39 16.53
C PRO A 112 -1.76 17.60 17.52
N LEU A 113 -0.80 18.24 18.21
CA LEU A 113 0.09 17.60 19.18
C LEU A 113 -0.62 17.26 20.51
N GLN A 114 -1.80 17.81 20.76
CA GLN A 114 -2.63 17.51 21.93
C GLN A 114 -3.84 16.64 21.58
N THR A 115 -3.94 16.21 20.34
CA THR A 115 -5.03 15.37 19.84
C THR A 115 -4.68 13.90 20.07
N SER A 116 -5.62 13.13 20.62
CA SER A 116 -5.51 11.67 20.65
C SER A 116 -5.98 11.08 19.32
N PHE A 117 -5.22 10.14 18.79
CA PHE A 117 -5.59 9.33 17.61
C PHE A 117 -5.61 7.85 17.98
N ASN A 118 -6.54 7.09 17.40
CA ASN A 118 -6.70 5.68 17.70
C ASN A 118 -6.35 4.79 16.51
N ALA A 119 -5.16 4.22 16.56
CA ALA A 119 -4.58 3.37 15.52
C ALA A 119 -4.56 4.05 14.13
N PRO A 120 -3.81 5.15 13.95
CA PRO A 120 -3.65 5.79 12.63
C PRO A 120 -2.98 4.81 11.66
N HIS A 121 -3.64 4.53 10.54
CA HIS A 121 -3.20 3.49 9.59
C HIS A 121 -2.66 4.02 8.28
N GLU A 122 -3.17 5.15 7.82
CA GLU A 122 -2.78 5.76 6.56
C GLU A 122 -2.82 7.27 6.68
N ILE A 123 -1.97 7.95 5.93
CA ILE A 123 -1.92 9.41 5.84
C ILE A 123 -1.80 9.84 4.38
N ARG A 124 -2.45 10.96 4.03
CA ARG A 124 -2.34 11.58 2.70
C ARG A 124 -2.38 13.10 2.83
N TRP A 125 -1.74 13.78 1.90
CA TRP A 125 -1.80 15.22 1.74
C TRP A 125 -2.70 15.56 0.55
N ASP A 126 -3.51 16.62 0.68
CA ASP A 126 -4.14 17.23 -0.48
C ASP A 126 -3.25 18.33 -1.09
N GLU A 127 -3.65 18.82 -2.25
CA GLU A 127 -2.93 19.88 -2.96
C GLU A 127 -2.88 21.22 -2.18
N GLN A 128 -3.79 21.42 -1.24
CA GLN A 128 -3.84 22.58 -0.36
C GLN A 128 -2.95 22.42 0.89
N GLY A 129 -2.28 21.28 1.03
CA GLY A 129 -1.40 20.98 2.15
C GLY A 129 -2.14 20.60 3.44
N ASN A 130 -3.40 20.18 3.35
CA ASN A 130 -4.08 19.57 4.50
C ASN A 130 -3.64 18.12 4.64
N LEU A 131 -3.45 17.67 5.88
CA LEU A 131 -3.13 16.28 6.19
C LEU A 131 -4.41 15.51 6.53
N TYR A 132 -4.58 14.36 5.89
CA TYR A 132 -5.65 13.41 6.20
C TYR A 132 -5.06 12.19 6.89
N ILE A 133 -5.71 11.72 7.96
CA ILE A 133 -5.29 10.58 8.77
C ILE A 133 -6.47 9.61 8.87
N VAL A 134 -6.25 8.37 8.49
CA VAL A 134 -7.22 7.28 8.67
C VAL A 134 -7.02 6.68 10.05
N GLU A 135 -8.05 6.73 10.88
CA GLU A 135 -8.07 6.09 12.20
C GLU A 135 -8.90 4.79 12.13
N ARG A 136 -8.20 3.65 12.20
CA ARG A 136 -8.84 2.34 12.12
C ARG A 136 -9.85 2.11 13.24
N ASP A 137 -9.43 2.33 14.48
CA ASP A 137 -10.20 1.95 15.67
C ASP A 137 -11.16 3.05 16.14
N SER A 138 -11.06 4.27 15.56
CA SER A 138 -12.08 5.31 15.68
C SER A 138 -13.03 5.34 14.47
N HIS A 139 -12.94 4.38 13.56
CA HIS A 139 -13.84 4.27 12.41
C HIS A 139 -14.02 5.57 11.63
N SER A 140 -12.93 6.33 11.44
CA SER A 140 -13.01 7.69 10.90
C SER A 140 -11.82 8.09 10.05
N VAL A 141 -12.01 9.14 9.26
CA VAL A 141 -10.97 9.87 8.55
C VAL A 141 -10.91 11.28 9.14
N ARG A 142 -9.72 11.66 9.61
CA ARG A 142 -9.48 12.97 10.20
C ARG A 142 -8.76 13.88 9.21
N ARG A 143 -8.98 15.20 9.35
CA ARG A 143 -8.31 16.22 8.57
C ARG A 143 -7.65 17.25 9.50
N ILE A 144 -6.39 17.54 9.24
CA ILE A 144 -5.65 18.64 9.86
C ILE A 144 -5.50 19.75 8.83
N ALA A 145 -6.13 20.87 9.08
CA ALA A 145 -6.11 21.99 8.15
C ALA A 145 -4.74 22.69 8.14
N ALA A 146 -4.11 22.82 6.95
CA ALA A 146 -2.77 23.40 6.78
C ALA A 146 -2.58 24.77 7.41
N ARG A 147 -3.56 25.67 7.25
CA ARG A 147 -3.46 27.07 7.69
C ARG A 147 -3.69 27.29 9.17
N THR A 148 -4.48 26.42 9.81
CA THR A 148 -4.97 26.65 11.18
C THR A 148 -4.52 25.59 12.17
N GLY A 149 -4.05 24.44 11.68
CA GLY A 149 -3.81 23.25 12.51
C GLY A 149 -5.10 22.62 13.08
N LEU A 150 -6.29 23.10 12.65
CA LEU A 150 -7.55 22.57 13.16
C LEU A 150 -7.71 21.12 12.73
N VAL A 151 -7.90 20.24 13.71
CA VAL A 151 -8.20 18.82 13.51
C VAL A 151 -9.70 18.64 13.54
N THR A 152 -10.26 18.08 12.47
CA THR A 152 -11.70 17.79 12.36
C THR A 152 -11.92 16.37 11.83
N THR A 153 -13.10 15.82 12.07
CA THR A 153 -13.54 14.59 11.40
C THR A 153 -14.09 14.95 10.02
N LEU A 154 -13.61 14.25 8.98
CA LEU A 154 -14.10 14.40 7.61
C LEU A 154 -15.15 13.35 7.26
N ALA A 155 -14.90 12.08 7.63
CA ALA A 155 -15.80 10.97 7.39
C ALA A 155 -15.78 10.00 8.56
N GLY A 156 -16.90 9.34 8.81
CA GLY A 156 -17.09 8.44 9.94
C GLY A 156 -17.55 9.18 11.20
N ASN A 157 -18.51 8.58 11.91
CA ASN A 157 -19.10 9.14 13.14
C ASN A 157 -18.52 8.53 14.43
N GLY A 158 -17.51 7.67 14.31
CA GLY A 158 -16.89 6.98 15.44
C GLY A 158 -17.48 5.61 15.76
N GLU A 159 -18.65 5.27 15.21
CA GLU A 159 -19.30 3.99 15.42
C GLU A 159 -19.10 3.05 14.24
N PRO A 160 -18.79 1.76 14.48
CA PRO A 160 -18.65 0.79 13.39
C PRO A 160 -20.00 0.53 12.70
N GLY A 161 -20.00 0.47 11.38
CA GLY A 161 -21.18 0.16 10.57
C GLY A 161 -20.98 0.56 9.11
N ASP A 162 -22.02 0.41 8.30
CA ASP A 162 -21.97 0.63 6.85
C ASP A 162 -23.02 1.63 6.32
N SER A 163 -23.69 2.32 7.22
CA SER A 163 -24.75 3.28 6.88
C SER A 163 -24.22 4.64 6.43
N GLY A 164 -25.12 5.47 5.89
CA GLY A 164 -24.85 6.88 5.63
C GLY A 164 -24.67 7.25 4.16
N ASP A 165 -24.87 6.34 3.21
CA ASP A 165 -24.83 6.67 1.78
C ASP A 165 -25.87 7.75 1.43
N GLY A 166 -25.45 8.72 0.61
CA GLY A 166 -26.24 9.88 0.22
C GLY A 166 -26.37 10.96 1.31
N ARG A 167 -25.57 10.90 2.36
CA ARG A 167 -25.55 11.86 3.48
C ARG A 167 -24.17 12.49 3.67
N PRO A 168 -24.04 13.56 4.49
CA PRO A 168 -22.74 14.09 4.89
C PRO A 168 -21.83 13.00 5.46
N ALA A 169 -20.61 12.91 4.96
CA ALA A 169 -19.66 11.84 5.31
C ALA A 169 -19.34 11.76 6.80
N VAL A 170 -19.37 12.89 7.51
CA VAL A 170 -19.15 12.96 8.96
C VAL A 170 -20.26 12.26 9.78
N LEU A 171 -21.42 12.02 9.20
CA LEU A 171 -22.55 11.31 9.82
C LEU A 171 -22.61 9.83 9.43
N ALA A 172 -21.78 9.40 8.50
CA ALA A 172 -21.74 8.02 8.05
C ALA A 172 -21.05 7.10 9.06
N GLN A 173 -21.34 5.82 8.98
CA GLN A 173 -20.58 4.80 9.66
C GLN A 173 -19.53 4.21 8.71
N LEU A 174 -18.34 4.00 9.22
CA LEU A 174 -17.26 3.22 8.61
C LEU A 174 -16.92 2.05 9.53
N ASN A 175 -16.24 1.04 9.01
CA ASN A 175 -15.84 -0.08 9.84
C ASN A 175 -14.36 -0.40 9.59
N ARG A 176 -13.50 0.08 10.50
CA ARG A 176 -12.05 -0.12 10.43
C ARG A 176 -11.47 0.32 9.07
N PRO A 177 -11.68 1.58 8.65
CA PRO A 177 -11.08 2.07 7.41
C PRO A 177 -9.56 1.97 7.49
N HIS A 178 -8.89 1.69 6.37
CA HIS A 178 -7.45 1.45 6.40
C HIS A 178 -6.65 2.39 5.48
N SER A 179 -7.17 2.75 4.34
CA SER A 179 -6.45 3.58 3.37
C SER A 179 -7.36 4.55 2.67
N ILE A 180 -6.78 5.63 2.18
CA ILE A 180 -7.45 6.67 1.39
C ILE A 180 -6.58 7.08 0.21
N ALA A 181 -7.23 7.56 -0.86
CA ALA A 181 -6.59 8.26 -1.98
C ALA A 181 -7.52 9.34 -2.50
N PHE A 182 -6.97 10.32 -3.22
CA PHE A 182 -7.77 11.29 -3.96
C PHE A 182 -7.87 10.86 -5.42
N ASP A 183 -9.07 10.90 -5.99
CA ASP A 183 -9.22 10.73 -7.44
C ASP A 183 -8.84 12.02 -8.21
N SER A 184 -8.87 11.97 -9.53
CA SER A 184 -8.51 13.11 -10.39
C SER A 184 -9.42 14.34 -10.23
N ASP A 185 -10.61 14.17 -9.68
CA ASP A 185 -11.58 15.23 -9.43
C ASP A 185 -11.47 15.76 -7.98
N GLY A 186 -10.57 15.15 -7.18
CA GLY A 186 -10.29 15.51 -5.78
C GLY A 186 -11.30 14.92 -4.80
N ASN A 187 -12.11 13.95 -5.20
CA ASN A 187 -12.95 13.18 -4.28
C ASN A 187 -12.07 12.23 -3.45
N LEU A 188 -12.52 11.94 -2.23
CA LEU A 188 -11.79 11.06 -1.33
C LEU A 188 -12.32 9.62 -1.43
N LEU A 189 -11.48 8.71 -1.91
CA LEU A 189 -11.69 7.27 -1.89
C LEU A 189 -11.28 6.72 -0.52
N ILE A 190 -12.10 5.82 0.07
CA ILE A 190 -11.85 5.23 1.40
C ILE A 190 -11.99 3.72 1.32
N CYS A 191 -10.93 3.00 1.66
CA CYS A 191 -10.95 1.54 1.84
C CYS A 191 -11.61 1.20 3.18
N ASP A 192 -12.90 0.93 3.17
CA ASP A 192 -13.72 0.57 4.32
C ASP A 192 -13.72 -0.96 4.50
N ILE A 193 -12.54 -1.50 4.91
CA ILE A 193 -12.22 -2.93 4.83
C ILE A 193 -13.16 -3.80 5.67
N GLY A 194 -13.54 -3.34 6.87
CA GLY A 194 -14.45 -4.10 7.74
C GLY A 194 -15.84 -4.27 7.17
N ASN A 195 -16.22 -3.41 6.21
CA ASN A 195 -17.47 -3.47 5.47
C ASN A 195 -17.32 -4.08 4.07
N HIS A 196 -16.12 -4.49 3.68
CA HIS A 196 -15.84 -4.98 2.32
C HIS A 196 -16.33 -4.02 1.23
N ARG A 197 -16.09 -2.69 1.43
CA ARG A 197 -16.52 -1.62 0.53
C ARG A 197 -15.40 -0.63 0.23
N LEU A 198 -15.45 -0.10 -0.97
CA LEU A 198 -14.76 1.14 -1.34
C LEU A 198 -15.79 2.25 -1.33
N ARG A 199 -15.58 3.26 -0.47
CA ARG A 199 -16.47 4.43 -0.34
C ARG A 199 -15.84 5.63 -1.03
N ILE A 200 -16.66 6.57 -1.47
CA ILE A 200 -16.21 7.84 -2.04
C ILE A 200 -16.94 8.99 -1.37
N VAL A 201 -16.17 10.01 -0.97
CA VAL A 201 -16.69 11.28 -0.48
C VAL A 201 -16.52 12.31 -1.58
N ASP A 202 -17.62 12.86 -2.04
CA ASP A 202 -17.63 13.91 -3.04
C ASP A 202 -17.05 15.21 -2.46
N ARG A 203 -16.11 15.79 -3.16
CA ARG A 203 -15.33 16.96 -2.70
C ARG A 203 -16.20 18.20 -2.49
N GLU A 204 -17.20 18.41 -3.36
CA GLU A 204 -17.99 19.63 -3.36
C GLU A 204 -19.11 19.59 -2.33
N SER A 205 -19.87 18.47 -2.29
CA SER A 205 -21.00 18.31 -1.39
C SER A 205 -20.61 17.79 0.00
N GLY A 206 -19.48 17.10 0.12
CA GLY A 206 -19.09 16.39 1.34
C GLY A 206 -19.93 15.16 1.63
N PHE A 207 -20.72 14.68 0.66
CA PHE A 207 -21.57 13.50 0.82
C PHE A 207 -20.78 12.23 0.48
N ILE A 208 -21.07 11.16 1.22
CA ILE A 208 -20.46 9.85 1.01
C ILE A 208 -21.41 8.91 0.28
N ARG A 209 -20.86 8.00 -0.52
CA ARG A 209 -21.57 6.85 -1.09
C ARG A 209 -20.66 5.65 -1.22
N THR A 210 -21.23 4.48 -1.35
CA THR A 210 -20.48 3.27 -1.77
C THR A 210 -20.18 3.39 -3.27
N LEU A 211 -18.90 3.23 -3.63
CA LEU A 211 -18.44 3.18 -5.01
C LEU A 211 -18.42 1.73 -5.51
N SER A 212 -17.96 0.80 -4.68
CA SER A 212 -17.91 -0.64 -4.98
C SER A 212 -17.92 -1.44 -3.68
N GLY A 213 -18.24 -2.74 -3.77
CA GLY A 213 -18.36 -3.61 -2.62
C GLY A 213 -19.81 -3.80 -2.16
N THR A 214 -20.21 -5.05 -1.96
CA THR A 214 -21.57 -5.40 -1.48
C THR A 214 -21.62 -5.66 0.02
N GLY A 215 -20.45 -5.78 0.67
CA GLY A 215 -20.33 -6.27 2.05
C GLY A 215 -20.16 -7.78 2.15
N GLU A 216 -20.36 -8.51 1.06
CA GLU A 216 -20.17 -9.95 1.02
C GLU A 216 -18.68 -10.33 0.96
N ARG A 217 -18.32 -11.40 1.66
CA ARG A 217 -16.96 -11.96 1.67
C ARG A 217 -16.77 -13.03 0.60
N THR A 218 -16.97 -12.63 -0.64
CA THR A 218 -16.82 -13.51 -1.80
C THR A 218 -15.70 -13.03 -2.70
N GLN A 219 -15.15 -13.94 -3.50
CA GLN A 219 -14.09 -13.62 -4.46
C GLN A 219 -14.55 -12.49 -5.39
N THR A 220 -13.71 -11.47 -5.52
CA THR A 220 -13.97 -10.35 -6.43
C THR A 220 -13.83 -10.83 -7.88
N PRO A 221 -14.85 -10.69 -8.72
CA PRO A 221 -14.78 -11.08 -10.12
C PRO A 221 -13.86 -10.12 -10.91
N ASP A 222 -13.30 -10.64 -12.01
CA ASP A 222 -12.52 -9.83 -12.95
C ASP A 222 -13.44 -9.18 -13.99
N ASN A 223 -13.02 -8.03 -14.52
CA ASN A 223 -13.74 -7.27 -15.58
C ASN A 223 -15.21 -6.96 -15.23
N ALA A 224 -15.48 -6.62 -14.00
CA ALA A 224 -16.81 -6.35 -13.47
C ALA A 224 -17.12 -4.84 -13.40
N PRO A 225 -18.37 -4.43 -13.33
CA PRO A 225 -18.74 -3.07 -12.98
C PRO A 225 -18.37 -2.76 -11.52
N LEU A 226 -18.14 -1.50 -11.17
CA LEU A 226 -17.87 -1.13 -9.77
C LEU A 226 -19.10 -1.34 -8.89
N GLU A 227 -20.26 -0.90 -9.36
CA GLU A 227 -21.49 -1.04 -8.62
C GLU A 227 -21.98 -2.49 -8.55
N GLY A 228 -22.32 -2.95 -7.37
CA GLY A 228 -22.83 -4.31 -7.15
C GLY A 228 -21.78 -5.42 -7.17
N THR A 229 -20.51 -5.10 -7.36
CA THR A 229 -19.42 -6.10 -7.34
C THR A 229 -18.85 -6.26 -5.92
N PRO A 230 -18.77 -7.48 -5.37
CA PRO A 230 -18.18 -7.72 -4.07
C PRO A 230 -16.67 -7.44 -4.09
N LEU A 231 -16.13 -6.88 -3.00
CA LEU A 231 -14.71 -6.64 -2.78
C LEU A 231 -14.21 -7.48 -1.60
N LEU A 232 -13.25 -8.38 -1.84
CA LEU A 232 -12.72 -9.24 -0.78
C LEU A 232 -11.54 -8.58 -0.05
N GLY A 233 -11.87 -7.73 0.94
CA GLY A 233 -10.91 -7.05 1.79
C GLY A 233 -10.17 -5.89 1.12
N PRO A 234 -10.87 -4.80 0.71
CA PRO A 234 -10.24 -3.61 0.15
C PRO A 234 -9.35 -2.94 1.20
N ARG A 235 -8.02 -3.03 1.02
CA ARG A 235 -7.05 -2.69 2.08
C ARG A 235 -6.28 -1.41 1.84
N SER A 236 -5.79 -1.19 0.63
CA SER A 236 -5.01 -0.01 0.27
C SER A 236 -5.34 0.43 -1.15
N ILE A 237 -5.24 1.72 -1.39
CA ILE A 237 -5.54 2.32 -2.68
C ILE A 237 -4.56 3.46 -2.98
N ASP A 238 -4.11 3.55 -4.22
CA ASP A 238 -3.37 4.69 -4.74
C ASP A 238 -3.83 5.04 -6.14
N THR A 239 -3.51 6.23 -6.64
CA THR A 239 -3.99 6.76 -7.91
C THR A 239 -2.84 7.23 -8.79
N ASP A 240 -3.01 7.12 -10.10
CA ASP A 240 -2.11 7.72 -11.07
C ASP A 240 -2.65 9.07 -11.60
N PRO A 241 -1.83 9.84 -12.30
CA PRO A 241 -2.25 11.13 -12.89
C PRO A 241 -3.31 11.03 -13.98
N ASP A 242 -3.46 9.85 -14.58
CA ASP A 242 -4.43 9.60 -15.65
C ASP A 242 -5.85 9.31 -15.08
N GLY A 243 -5.96 9.23 -13.75
CA GLY A 243 -7.20 9.02 -13.02
C GLY A 243 -7.56 7.55 -12.77
N ASN A 244 -6.61 6.63 -13.05
CA ASN A 244 -6.81 5.25 -12.61
C ASN A 244 -6.53 5.14 -11.11
N ALA A 245 -7.30 4.29 -10.42
CA ALA A 245 -7.02 3.89 -9.06
C ALA A 245 -6.58 2.41 -9.01
N TYR A 246 -5.65 2.11 -8.11
CA TYR A 246 -5.10 0.77 -7.92
C TYR A 246 -5.44 0.28 -6.52
N LEU A 247 -6.28 -0.74 -6.45
CA LEU A 247 -6.84 -1.28 -5.21
C LEU A 247 -6.21 -2.61 -4.84
N VAL A 248 -5.69 -2.69 -3.63
CA VAL A 248 -5.24 -3.93 -3.01
C VAL A 248 -6.40 -4.63 -2.33
N LEU A 249 -6.66 -5.86 -2.69
CA LEU A 249 -7.57 -6.75 -1.98
C LEU A 249 -6.77 -7.71 -1.11
N ARG A 250 -6.72 -7.45 0.20
CA ARG A 250 -5.90 -8.21 1.15
C ARG A 250 -6.31 -9.68 1.23
N GLU A 251 -7.58 -9.94 1.53
CA GLU A 251 -8.13 -11.28 1.61
C GLU A 251 -8.32 -11.91 0.23
N GLY A 252 -8.41 -11.06 -0.80
CA GLY A 252 -8.49 -11.47 -2.21
C GLY A 252 -7.15 -11.80 -2.85
N ASN A 253 -6.02 -11.54 -2.18
CA ASN A 253 -4.65 -11.77 -2.70
C ASN A 253 -4.46 -11.28 -4.15
N ALA A 254 -4.96 -10.10 -4.45
CA ALA A 254 -4.97 -9.55 -5.82
C ALA A 254 -4.94 -8.02 -5.82
N ILE A 255 -4.52 -7.47 -6.96
CA ILE A 255 -4.52 -6.04 -7.25
C ILE A 255 -5.46 -5.77 -8.41
N TYR A 256 -6.31 -4.77 -8.25
CA TYR A 256 -7.26 -4.34 -9.26
C TYR A 256 -7.00 -2.89 -9.67
N GLN A 257 -7.10 -2.64 -10.96
CA GLN A 257 -7.23 -1.30 -11.51
C GLN A 257 -8.71 -0.93 -11.54
N ILE A 258 -9.01 0.28 -11.10
CA ILE A 258 -10.35 0.85 -11.07
C ILE A 258 -10.39 2.06 -11.99
N ASP A 259 -11.26 2.00 -12.98
CA ASP A 259 -11.69 3.15 -13.76
C ASP A 259 -13.02 3.66 -13.19
N VAL A 260 -12.95 4.74 -12.41
CA VAL A 260 -14.13 5.32 -11.74
C VAL A 260 -15.12 5.86 -12.77
N LYS A 261 -14.62 6.52 -13.83
CA LYS A 261 -15.46 7.14 -14.88
C LYS A 261 -16.05 6.11 -15.82
N GLY A 262 -15.27 5.07 -16.16
CA GLY A 262 -15.74 3.95 -16.98
C GLY A 262 -16.54 2.90 -16.21
N ASN A 263 -16.72 3.06 -14.90
CA ASN A 263 -17.44 2.11 -14.02
C ASN A 263 -16.89 0.67 -14.16
N ARG A 264 -15.57 0.51 -14.14
CA ARG A 264 -14.94 -0.79 -14.40
C ARG A 264 -13.89 -1.15 -13.35
N LEU A 265 -13.86 -2.42 -13.00
CA LEU A 265 -12.88 -3.07 -12.15
C LEU A 265 -12.18 -4.16 -12.97
N GLN A 266 -10.85 -4.13 -13.03
CA GLN A 266 -10.03 -5.10 -13.76
C GLN A 266 -8.90 -5.61 -12.87
N ARG A 267 -8.75 -6.93 -12.77
CA ARG A 267 -7.62 -7.54 -12.07
C ARG A 267 -6.34 -7.38 -12.91
N ILE A 268 -5.28 -6.87 -12.31
CA ILE A 268 -3.99 -6.63 -12.97
C ILE A 268 -2.85 -7.45 -12.38
N ALA A 269 -3.00 -7.98 -11.17
CA ALA A 269 -2.02 -8.86 -10.54
C ALA A 269 -2.68 -9.78 -9.50
N GLY A 270 -2.06 -10.94 -9.28
CA GLY A 270 -2.48 -11.94 -8.31
C GLY A 270 -3.58 -12.87 -8.84
N THR A 271 -3.44 -14.17 -8.60
CA THR A 271 -4.44 -15.19 -8.98
C THR A 271 -5.64 -15.23 -8.03
N GLY A 272 -5.51 -14.61 -6.86
CA GLY A 272 -6.44 -14.75 -5.74
C GLY A 272 -6.05 -15.85 -4.75
N GLU A 273 -5.13 -16.72 -5.13
CA GLU A 273 -4.58 -17.75 -4.24
C GLU A 273 -3.48 -17.15 -3.35
N GLN A 274 -3.39 -17.68 -2.12
CA GLN A 274 -2.33 -17.32 -1.20
C GLN A 274 -1.02 -17.99 -1.59
N GLY A 275 0.09 -17.24 -1.65
CA GLY A 275 1.41 -17.79 -1.95
C GLY A 275 2.45 -16.71 -2.24
N TYR A 276 3.65 -17.16 -2.65
CA TYR A 276 4.76 -16.30 -3.06
C TYR A 276 5.41 -16.87 -4.32
N THR A 277 4.84 -16.53 -5.48
CA THR A 277 5.30 -17.00 -6.80
C THR A 277 5.22 -15.90 -7.84
N GLY A 278 5.78 -16.15 -9.02
CA GLY A 278 5.56 -15.37 -10.23
C GLY A 278 6.60 -14.27 -10.49
N ASP A 279 7.65 -14.14 -9.70
CA ASP A 279 8.72 -13.16 -9.94
C ASP A 279 9.41 -13.38 -11.31
N GLY A 280 9.55 -12.29 -12.07
CA GLY A 280 10.08 -12.31 -13.43
C GLY A 280 9.07 -12.74 -14.50
N GLY A 281 7.82 -13.02 -14.13
CA GLY A 281 6.72 -13.41 -15.00
C GLY A 281 5.55 -12.41 -14.99
N PRO A 282 4.46 -12.75 -15.72
CA PRO A 282 3.25 -11.94 -15.74
C PRO A 282 2.62 -11.81 -14.36
N ALA A 283 2.33 -10.57 -13.94
CA ALA A 283 1.76 -10.29 -12.61
C ALA A 283 0.37 -10.93 -12.42
N ILE A 284 -0.38 -11.12 -13.50
CA ILE A 284 -1.70 -11.74 -13.46
C ILE A 284 -1.66 -13.20 -12.98
N ASP A 285 -0.51 -13.86 -13.12
CA ASP A 285 -0.28 -15.27 -12.77
C ASP A 285 0.46 -15.43 -11.44
N CYS A 286 0.86 -14.34 -10.78
CA CYS A 286 1.55 -14.41 -9.50
C CYS A 286 0.59 -14.74 -8.34
N THR A 287 1.15 -15.11 -7.20
CA THR A 287 0.42 -15.22 -5.95
C THR A 287 0.94 -14.19 -4.93
N PHE A 288 0.05 -13.69 -4.08
CA PHE A 288 0.35 -12.83 -2.94
C PHE A 288 -0.05 -13.50 -1.62
N ASN A 289 0.44 -12.97 -0.52
CA ASN A 289 0.00 -13.39 0.80
C ASN A 289 -0.37 -12.18 1.65
N GLY A 290 -1.66 -11.85 1.68
CA GLY A 290 -2.20 -10.76 2.46
C GLY A 290 -1.55 -9.39 2.13
N PRO A 291 -1.52 -8.95 0.87
CA PRO A 291 -0.92 -7.67 0.49
C PRO A 291 -1.63 -6.52 1.18
N LYS A 292 -0.88 -5.47 1.61
CA LYS A 292 -1.45 -4.39 2.44
C LYS A 292 -1.20 -2.98 1.96
N GLY A 293 -0.10 -2.71 1.28
CA GLY A 293 0.26 -1.38 0.81
C GLY A 293 0.45 -1.34 -0.70
N ILE A 294 0.21 -0.18 -1.31
CA ILE A 294 0.48 0.07 -2.71
C ILE A 294 0.89 1.53 -2.92
N ALA A 295 1.84 1.74 -3.83
CA ALA A 295 2.20 3.07 -4.29
C ALA A 295 2.44 3.06 -5.81
N TYR A 296 1.89 4.04 -6.51
CA TYR A 296 2.20 4.31 -7.89
C TYR A 296 3.45 5.18 -8.02
N SER A 297 4.34 4.79 -8.90
CA SER A 297 5.53 5.56 -9.27
C SER A 297 5.38 6.15 -10.66
N ARG A 298 5.32 7.48 -10.71
CA ARG A 298 5.26 8.23 -11.97
C ARG A 298 6.56 8.12 -12.77
N GLN A 299 7.70 7.96 -12.07
CA GLN A 299 9.02 7.99 -12.68
C GLN A 299 9.29 6.78 -13.58
N ASP A 300 8.87 5.59 -13.17
CA ASP A 300 9.08 4.34 -13.89
C ASP A 300 7.80 3.61 -14.28
N HIS A 301 6.65 4.29 -14.12
CA HIS A 301 5.31 3.77 -14.45
C HIS A 301 5.07 2.36 -13.87
N SER A 302 5.31 2.24 -12.57
CA SER A 302 5.22 0.97 -11.84
C SER A 302 4.37 1.11 -10.57
N LEU A 303 3.86 -0.03 -10.11
CA LEU A 303 3.27 -0.16 -8.78
C LEU A 303 4.24 -0.87 -7.85
N TYR A 304 4.44 -0.31 -6.67
CA TYR A 304 5.15 -0.96 -5.58
C TYR A 304 4.12 -1.51 -4.60
N ILE A 305 4.15 -2.81 -4.37
CA ILE A 305 3.14 -3.57 -3.63
C ILE A 305 3.80 -4.18 -2.40
N VAL A 306 3.23 -3.93 -1.24
CA VAL A 306 3.66 -4.54 0.02
C VAL A 306 2.99 -5.90 0.17
N ASP A 307 3.74 -6.96 -0.07
CA ASP A 307 3.29 -8.35 0.08
C ASP A 307 3.62 -8.82 1.50
N THR A 308 2.81 -8.35 2.46
CA THR A 308 3.12 -8.26 3.89
C THR A 308 3.45 -9.60 4.54
N GLU A 309 2.62 -10.62 4.33
CA GLU A 309 2.82 -11.92 5.00
C GLU A 309 3.88 -12.78 4.29
N ASN A 310 4.36 -12.31 3.11
CA ASN A 310 5.56 -12.83 2.44
C ASN A 310 6.83 -12.02 2.80
N HIS A 311 6.71 -10.98 3.62
CA HIS A 311 7.84 -10.16 4.07
C HIS A 311 8.65 -9.54 2.93
N VAL A 312 7.98 -9.07 1.85
CA VAL A 312 8.64 -8.50 0.67
C VAL A 312 7.89 -7.29 0.12
N ILE A 313 8.62 -6.48 -0.67
CA ILE A 313 8.04 -5.47 -1.56
C ILE A 313 8.22 -5.94 -2.99
N ARG A 314 7.13 -5.91 -3.77
CA ARG A 314 7.13 -6.32 -5.17
C ARG A 314 6.84 -5.12 -6.06
N ARG A 315 7.56 -5.02 -7.18
CA ARG A 315 7.34 -4.00 -8.23
C ARG A 315 6.64 -4.64 -9.42
N LEU A 316 5.52 -4.07 -9.81
CA LEU A 316 4.81 -4.38 -11.05
C LEU A 316 5.06 -3.27 -12.07
N ALA A 317 5.78 -3.55 -13.13
CA ALA A 317 5.95 -2.63 -14.25
C ALA A 317 4.69 -2.63 -15.12
N LEU A 318 3.91 -1.55 -15.09
CA LEU A 318 2.61 -1.48 -15.78
C LEU A 318 2.73 -1.58 -17.31
N SER A 319 3.84 -1.14 -17.87
CA SER A 319 4.09 -1.20 -19.33
C SER A 319 4.31 -2.62 -19.86
N THR A 320 4.82 -3.53 -19.02
CA THR A 320 5.13 -4.92 -19.42
C THR A 320 4.26 -5.95 -18.74
N GLY A 321 3.59 -5.57 -17.65
CA GLY A 321 2.84 -6.49 -16.79
C GLY A 321 3.72 -7.47 -16.00
N ILE A 322 5.04 -7.24 -15.94
CA ILE A 322 5.99 -8.11 -15.23
C ILE A 322 6.12 -7.68 -13.77
N ILE A 323 6.09 -8.65 -12.86
CA ILE A 323 6.29 -8.44 -11.43
C ILE A 323 7.63 -9.01 -10.96
N GLN A 324 8.25 -8.35 -10.00
CA GLN A 324 9.49 -8.84 -9.34
C GLN A 324 9.61 -8.32 -7.92
N THR A 325 10.26 -9.09 -7.05
CA THR A 325 10.64 -8.64 -5.71
C THR A 325 11.78 -7.62 -5.79
N VAL A 326 11.68 -6.54 -5.01
CA VAL A 326 12.68 -5.45 -4.94
C VAL A 326 13.20 -5.22 -3.53
N LEU A 327 12.54 -5.72 -2.50
CA LEU A 327 13.00 -5.76 -1.12
C LEU A 327 12.46 -7.02 -0.42
N GLY A 328 13.28 -7.60 0.41
CA GLY A 328 12.95 -8.79 1.18
C GLY A 328 13.45 -10.08 0.52
N ASN A 329 13.81 -11.06 1.34
CA ASN A 329 14.20 -12.40 0.91
C ASN A 329 13.10 -13.47 1.16
N GLY A 330 11.94 -13.03 1.67
CA GLY A 330 10.82 -13.91 2.03
C GLY A 330 10.86 -14.42 3.48
N GLU A 331 11.96 -14.18 4.19
CA GLU A 331 12.08 -14.56 5.60
C GLU A 331 11.69 -13.41 6.52
N ARG A 332 11.01 -13.75 7.61
CA ARG A 332 10.64 -12.80 8.65
C ARG A 332 11.83 -12.45 9.50
N GLY A 333 12.20 -11.18 9.58
CA GLY A 333 13.31 -10.76 10.42
C GLY A 333 13.61 -9.27 10.37
N ASN A 334 14.66 -8.88 11.08
CA ASN A 334 15.15 -7.51 11.17
C ASN A 334 16.50 -7.40 10.45
N GLY A 335 16.47 -7.53 9.12
CA GLY A 335 17.67 -7.61 8.29
C GLY A 335 18.53 -6.35 8.30
N SER A 336 19.80 -6.54 7.99
CA SER A 336 20.78 -5.46 7.87
C SER A 336 20.60 -4.66 6.59
N ASP A 337 21.08 -3.44 6.59
CA ASP A 337 21.17 -2.58 5.42
C ASP A 337 22.16 -3.18 4.39
N GLY A 338 22.03 -2.81 3.11
CA GLY A 338 22.87 -3.29 2.01
C GLY A 338 22.07 -3.79 0.81
N ASN A 339 22.27 -5.03 0.38
CA ASN A 339 21.52 -5.60 -0.74
C ASN A 339 20.05 -5.87 -0.33
N PRO A 340 19.05 -5.20 -0.96
CA PRO A 340 17.65 -5.33 -0.55
C PRO A 340 17.08 -6.74 -0.72
N LEU A 341 17.60 -7.55 -1.66
CA LEU A 341 17.12 -8.92 -1.86
C LEU A 341 17.68 -9.93 -0.84
N ASN A 342 18.64 -9.51 -0.01
CA ASN A 342 19.15 -10.29 1.12
C ASN A 342 18.64 -9.76 2.47
N CYS A 343 17.91 -8.65 2.47
CA CYS A 343 17.39 -8.02 3.67
C CYS A 343 16.13 -8.75 4.13
N GLU A 344 16.09 -9.20 5.37
CA GLU A 344 14.86 -9.66 6.00
C GLU A 344 14.01 -8.43 6.37
N THR A 345 12.69 -8.55 6.23
CA THR A 345 11.74 -7.55 6.73
C THR A 345 10.71 -8.20 7.65
N ASP A 346 10.09 -7.42 8.52
CA ASP A 346 9.07 -7.95 9.42
C ASP A 346 7.73 -7.26 9.20
N ARG A 347 6.86 -7.93 8.45
CA ARG A 347 5.50 -7.52 8.10
C ARG A 347 5.43 -6.04 7.68
N PRO A 348 6.05 -5.65 6.59
CA PRO A 348 5.96 -4.28 6.07
C PRO A 348 4.49 -3.94 5.76
N HIS A 349 4.10 -2.66 5.93
CA HIS A 349 2.71 -2.23 5.71
C HIS A 349 2.55 -1.11 4.70
N GLY A 350 3.36 -0.06 4.77
CA GLY A 350 3.27 1.10 3.89
C GLY A 350 4.43 1.20 2.92
N VAL A 351 4.16 1.82 1.79
CA VAL A 351 5.16 2.13 0.76
C VAL A 351 4.84 3.47 0.11
N CYS A 352 5.85 4.26 -0.21
CA CYS A 352 5.74 5.40 -1.10
C CYS A 352 6.99 5.56 -1.95
N VAL A 353 6.87 6.30 -3.04
CA VAL A 353 7.97 6.53 -3.99
C VAL A 353 8.19 8.04 -4.15
N HIS A 354 9.44 8.47 -4.05
CA HIS A 354 9.82 9.85 -4.25
C HIS A 354 11.23 9.94 -4.84
N GLU A 355 11.38 10.71 -5.93
CA GLU A 355 12.68 10.93 -6.61
C GLU A 355 13.48 9.65 -6.87
N GLY A 356 12.81 8.57 -7.25
CA GLY A 356 13.46 7.29 -7.55
C GLY A 356 13.84 6.46 -6.32
N ILE A 357 13.50 6.92 -5.13
CA ILE A 357 13.69 6.19 -3.87
C ILE A 357 12.34 5.61 -3.43
N VAL A 358 12.35 4.35 -3.05
CA VAL A 358 11.18 3.66 -2.49
C VAL A 358 11.32 3.60 -0.97
N TYR A 359 10.42 4.26 -0.25
CA TYR A 359 10.36 4.24 1.20
C TYR A 359 9.35 3.20 1.67
N VAL A 360 9.73 2.40 2.66
CA VAL A 360 8.93 1.29 3.19
C VAL A 360 8.86 1.37 4.70
N THR A 361 7.67 1.23 5.26
CA THR A 361 7.52 0.98 6.69
C THR A 361 7.70 -0.51 6.97
N ASP A 362 8.87 -0.86 7.51
CA ASP A 362 9.20 -2.19 8.01
C ASP A 362 8.67 -2.30 9.43
N SER A 363 7.36 -2.57 9.52
CA SER A 363 6.52 -2.19 10.69
C SER A 363 6.89 -2.92 11.97
N GLU A 364 6.98 -4.25 11.95
CA GLU A 364 7.33 -5.03 13.15
C GLU A 364 8.85 -5.06 13.39
N SER A 365 9.66 -4.62 12.41
CA SER A 365 11.07 -4.27 12.60
C SER A 365 11.27 -2.85 13.17
N HIS A 366 10.21 -2.09 13.37
CA HIS A 366 10.26 -0.72 13.92
C HIS A 366 11.25 0.19 13.18
N ARG A 367 11.18 0.19 11.82
CA ARG A 367 12.06 0.96 10.94
C ARG A 367 11.33 1.53 9.74
N ILE A 368 11.90 2.61 9.20
CA ILE A 368 11.62 3.07 7.84
C ILE A 368 12.84 2.73 7.00
N ARG A 369 12.63 2.00 5.91
CA ARG A 369 13.65 1.62 4.94
C ARG A 369 13.56 2.49 3.70
N ALA A 370 14.70 2.82 3.10
CA ALA A 370 14.79 3.47 1.79
C ALA A 370 15.54 2.55 0.83
N ILE A 371 14.98 2.35 -0.38
CA ILE A 371 15.62 1.55 -1.43
C ILE A 371 16.00 2.50 -2.56
N SER A 372 17.28 2.51 -2.93
CA SER A 372 17.83 3.31 -4.02
C SER A 372 18.37 2.45 -5.16
N GLY A 373 18.55 3.06 -6.34
CA GLY A 373 19.11 2.40 -7.52
C GLY A 373 18.12 1.57 -8.35
N LEU A 374 16.83 1.58 -8.01
CA LEU A 374 15.78 0.83 -8.72
C LEU A 374 15.42 1.43 -10.10
N MET A 375 15.70 2.73 -10.32
CA MET A 375 15.31 3.52 -11.48
C MET A 375 16.51 4.15 -12.18
#